data_2591b8688dea654141df57a8cfffd9b1
#
_entry.id   2591b8688dea654141df57a8cfffd9b1
#
_cell.length_a   1.000
_cell.length_b   1.000
_cell.length_c   1.000
_cell.angle_alpha   90.00
_cell.angle_beta   90.00
_cell.angle_gamma   90.00
#
_symmetry.space_group_name_H-M   'P 1'
#
loop_
_entity.id
_entity.type
_entity.pdbx_description
1 polymer ?
#
loop_
_entity_poly.entity_id
_entity_poly.type
_entity_poly.pdbx_seq_one_letter_code
_entity_poly.pdbx_strand_id
1 'polypeptide(L)'
;MSTLSRRTLVASAAALSAAGAGVLAAPRGQATPPRFPWRTDPTFQEVSVHDPSVVVADGRFYIFGSHLAAARSRDLQRWTSVADLVTPENPLFEDVTEELSEAFEWARTTTLWAPDVHATEDGRYRMYYCACEGSSPRSAMGTAIADDVEGPYRDEGIFLRSGMWDEPGEDGEIYDATVHPNVIDPQAFVDAEGTLRLVYGSYSGGIFLLELDPATGRPLPDQGYGVHLTGGSHARIEAPYILHSEESGYYYLLITFGGLDADGGYNIRVGRSRDVEGPYLDPMGQDLREAQADPDQPMFDDASIEPYAAKLMGNHRFVQSDGRTGQAYVSPGHVSAWTHPSTRESFLLFHTRFPGDEELHEVRVHRLHLTGTGWLVVAPHRYGGDALTGRPGPLQRSELVGDWQLIDHGRAITADIVDSVALRLETDGTLGGGAEGRWHLEGTERAVLEIDGVRREGVFTLGRHEELGEWTPTFTVLGEDGRALWGTKEV
;
A
#
# COMPACT_ATOMS: atom_id res chain seq x y z
N MET A 1 25.96 -44.41 -27.30
CA MET A 1 26.98 -45.38 -26.91
C MET A 1 27.55 -44.86 -25.59
N SER A 2 27.09 -45.50 -24.56
CA SER A 2 27.85 -46.29 -23.56
C SER A 2 28.42 -45.42 -22.47
N THR A 3 27.84 -45.34 -21.35
CA THR A 3 27.53 -46.16 -20.14
C THR A 3 28.65 -46.22 -19.10
N LEU A 4 28.22 -46.00 -17.83
CA LEU A 4 28.71 -46.62 -16.58
C LEU A 4 29.92 -45.95 -15.88
N SER A 5 30.06 -45.89 -14.61
CA SER A 5 29.31 -46.26 -13.37
C SER A 5 30.26 -46.14 -12.19
N ARG A 6 29.73 -45.65 -11.05
CA ARG A 6 29.99 -46.01 -9.63
C ARG A 6 31.39 -46.53 -9.17
N ARG A 7 31.91 -45.97 -8.05
CA ARG A 7 31.96 -46.63 -6.70
C ARG A 7 32.90 -45.91 -5.73
N THR A 8 32.35 -45.51 -4.62
CA THR A 8 32.69 -45.68 -3.19
C THR A 8 34.07 -46.22 -2.82
N LEU A 9 34.78 -45.56 -1.91
CA LEU A 9 35.59 -46.20 -0.89
C LEU A 9 35.73 -45.37 0.37
N VAL A 10 35.39 -46.00 1.50
CA VAL A 10 35.49 -45.61 2.89
C VAL A 10 36.94 -45.90 3.35
N ALA A 11 37.52 -45.02 4.16
CA ALA A 11 38.63 -45.43 5.05
C ALA A 11 38.60 -44.59 6.32
N SER A 12 38.43 -45.29 7.42
CA SER A 12 38.58 -44.85 8.81
C SER A 12 40.04 -44.82 9.23
N ALA A 13 40.45 -43.88 10.10
CA ALA A 13 41.53 -44.08 11.06
C ALA A 13 41.48 -43.03 12.18
N ALA A 14 41.45 -43.44 13.23
CA ALA A 14 41.60 -43.43 14.66
C ALA A 14 42.34 -42.23 15.30
N ALA A 15 41.85 -41.97 16.46
CA ALA A 15 42.09 -41.06 17.55
C ALA A 15 43.56 -40.87 17.99
N LEU A 16 43.85 -39.65 18.48
CA LEU A 16 44.79 -39.43 19.58
C LEU A 16 44.30 -38.27 20.46
N SER A 17 44.06 -38.60 21.71
CA SER A 17 43.62 -37.74 22.79
C SER A 17 44.76 -36.79 23.28
N ALA A 18 44.42 -35.50 23.42
CA ALA A 18 45.15 -34.60 24.32
C ALA A 18 44.15 -33.88 25.22
N ALA A 19 44.26 -34.16 26.53
CA ALA A 19 43.43 -33.53 27.55
C ALA A 19 43.89 -32.10 27.77
N GLY A 20 43.10 -31.14 27.39
CA GLY A 20 43.18 -29.73 27.79
C GLY A 20 41.97 -29.36 28.61
N ALA A 21 42.14 -29.01 29.90
CA ALA A 21 41.08 -28.54 30.75
C ALA A 21 40.58 -27.17 30.27
N GLY A 22 39.53 -27.19 29.43
CA GLY A 22 38.76 -26.01 29.03
C GLY A 22 37.60 -25.84 30.03
N VAL A 23 37.57 -24.69 30.67
CA VAL A 23 36.43 -24.22 31.45
C VAL A 23 35.23 -24.16 30.50
N LEU A 24 34.28 -25.09 30.65
CA LEU A 24 33.02 -25.05 29.97
C LEU A 24 32.22 -23.84 30.50
N ALA A 25 32.20 -22.75 29.75
CA ALA A 25 31.18 -21.72 29.90
C ALA A 25 29.82 -22.40 29.69
N ALA A 26 28.97 -22.36 30.68
CA ALA A 26 27.58 -22.81 30.54
C ALA A 26 26.91 -22.04 29.38
N PRO A 27 26.14 -22.71 28.52
CA PRO A 27 25.37 -22.00 27.51
C PRO A 27 24.48 -21.00 28.23
N ARG A 28 24.61 -19.72 27.85
CA ARG A 28 23.62 -18.69 28.21
C ARG A 28 22.30 -19.21 27.71
N GLY A 29 21.39 -19.54 28.63
CA GLY A 29 20.03 -19.94 28.30
C GLY A 29 19.44 -18.84 27.41
N GLN A 30 19.09 -19.20 26.20
CA GLN A 30 18.27 -18.36 25.35
C GLN A 30 17.00 -18.08 26.13
N ALA A 31 16.76 -16.82 26.45
CA ALA A 31 15.48 -16.42 27.03
C ALA A 31 14.40 -16.78 25.99
N THR A 32 13.50 -17.69 26.36
CA THR A 32 12.36 -18.00 25.52
C THR A 32 11.59 -16.70 25.30
N PRO A 33 11.33 -16.31 24.05
CA PRO A 33 10.61 -15.07 23.80
C PRO A 33 9.25 -15.09 24.52
N PRO A 34 8.75 -13.94 24.97
CA PRO A 34 7.48 -13.88 25.67
C PRO A 34 6.37 -14.35 24.73
N ARG A 35 5.77 -15.51 25.03
CA ARG A 35 4.56 -15.95 24.33
C ARG A 35 3.39 -15.09 24.79
N PHE A 36 2.63 -14.55 23.86
CA PHE A 36 1.39 -13.83 24.13
C PHE A 36 0.20 -14.79 24.03
N PRO A 37 -0.10 -15.59 25.08
CA PRO A 37 -1.01 -16.74 25.05
C PRO A 37 -2.49 -16.35 24.81
N TRP A 38 -2.81 -15.07 24.83
CA TRP A 38 -4.16 -14.55 24.60
C TRP A 38 -4.46 -14.25 23.13
N ARG A 39 -3.50 -14.44 22.24
CA ARG A 39 -3.70 -14.25 20.82
C ARG A 39 -3.86 -15.59 20.11
N THR A 40 -4.88 -15.67 19.27
CA THR A 40 -5.01 -16.79 18.34
C THR A 40 -4.10 -16.55 17.15
N ASP A 41 -3.47 -17.60 16.64
CA ASP A 41 -2.72 -17.50 15.40
C ASP A 41 -3.68 -17.12 14.25
N PRO A 42 -3.38 -16.09 13.46
CA PRO A 42 -4.17 -15.77 12.29
C PRO A 42 -4.10 -16.91 11.28
N THR A 43 -5.19 -17.11 10.57
CA THR A 43 -5.22 -18.01 9.42
C THR A 43 -5.42 -17.16 8.19
N PHE A 44 -4.41 -17.11 7.33
CA PHE A 44 -4.48 -16.38 6.08
C PHE A 44 -4.99 -17.27 4.96
N GLN A 45 -5.80 -16.69 4.09
CA GLN A 45 -6.16 -17.23 2.79
C GLN A 45 -5.98 -16.10 1.78
N GLU A 46 -4.96 -16.26 0.96
CA GLU A 46 -4.53 -15.26 0.01
C GLU A 46 -5.46 -15.15 -1.18
N VAL A 47 -5.40 -14.01 -1.85
CA VAL A 47 -6.07 -13.76 -3.12
C VAL A 47 -5.20 -12.85 -3.97
N SER A 48 -5.20 -13.12 -5.28
CA SER A 48 -4.59 -12.27 -6.27
C SER A 48 -5.67 -11.33 -6.81
N VAL A 49 -5.60 -10.05 -6.41
CA VAL A 49 -6.39 -8.95 -6.95
C VAL A 49 -5.42 -7.78 -7.14
N HIS A 50 -5.17 -7.41 -8.39
CA HIS A 50 -4.35 -6.25 -8.72
C HIS A 50 -5.18 -4.98 -8.50
N ASP A 51 -4.56 -3.92 -7.97
CA ASP A 51 -5.21 -2.61 -7.76
C ASP A 51 -6.45 -2.67 -6.85
N PRO A 52 -6.34 -3.21 -5.62
CA PRO A 52 -7.52 -3.50 -4.80
C PRO A 52 -8.19 -2.22 -4.28
N SER A 53 -9.43 -1.96 -4.70
CA SER A 53 -10.32 -0.97 -4.10
C SER A 53 -11.29 -1.65 -3.13
N VAL A 54 -11.43 -1.12 -1.90
CA VAL A 54 -12.19 -1.73 -0.82
C VAL A 54 -13.54 -1.06 -0.60
N VAL A 55 -14.60 -1.87 -0.49
CA VAL A 55 -15.93 -1.44 -0.02
C VAL A 55 -16.45 -2.42 1.04
N VAL A 56 -17.25 -1.91 1.97
CA VAL A 56 -17.90 -2.72 3.00
C VAL A 56 -19.40 -2.82 2.73
N ALA A 57 -19.90 -4.04 2.60
CA ALA A 57 -21.29 -4.34 2.39
C ALA A 57 -21.71 -5.54 3.27
N ASP A 58 -22.86 -5.49 3.90
CA ASP A 58 -23.46 -6.57 4.72
C ASP A 58 -22.50 -7.17 5.74
N GLY A 59 -21.66 -6.34 6.36
CA GLY A 59 -20.67 -6.74 7.37
C GLY A 59 -19.52 -7.57 6.81
N ARG A 60 -19.23 -7.43 5.52
CA ARG A 60 -18.08 -8.03 4.82
C ARG A 60 -17.30 -6.96 4.09
N PHE A 61 -16.03 -7.22 3.91
CA PHE A 61 -15.14 -6.48 3.05
C PHE A 61 -15.19 -7.10 1.66
N TYR A 62 -15.27 -6.27 0.66
CA TYR A 62 -15.11 -6.62 -0.74
C TYR A 62 -13.96 -5.81 -1.32
N ILE A 63 -13.18 -6.42 -2.18
CA ILE A 63 -12.17 -5.75 -2.99
C ILE A 63 -12.43 -6.01 -4.45
N PHE A 64 -12.28 -4.97 -5.24
CA PHE A 64 -12.39 -5.00 -6.70
C PHE A 64 -11.08 -4.51 -7.30
N GLY A 65 -10.64 -5.09 -8.39
CA GLY A 65 -9.38 -4.72 -9.01
C GLY A 65 -9.35 -4.96 -10.53
N SER A 66 -8.20 -4.73 -11.10
CA SER A 66 -7.96 -4.89 -12.53
C SER A 66 -8.42 -6.23 -13.06
N HIS A 67 -8.83 -6.24 -14.31
CA HIS A 67 -9.41 -7.39 -15.01
C HIS A 67 -10.71 -7.91 -14.40
N LEU A 68 -11.44 -7.07 -13.64
CA LEU A 68 -12.64 -7.43 -12.85
C LEU A 68 -12.40 -8.57 -11.87
N ALA A 69 -11.18 -8.69 -11.35
CA ALA A 69 -10.92 -9.52 -10.21
C ALA A 69 -11.63 -8.95 -8.99
N ALA A 70 -12.33 -9.80 -8.25
CA ALA A 70 -12.99 -9.40 -7.01
C ALA A 70 -12.89 -10.51 -5.96
N ALA A 71 -12.82 -10.10 -4.70
CA ALA A 71 -12.81 -11.03 -3.58
C ALA A 71 -13.52 -10.44 -2.37
N ARG A 72 -13.89 -11.30 -1.44
CA ARG A 72 -14.56 -10.92 -0.20
C ARG A 72 -13.92 -11.55 1.03
N SER A 73 -14.00 -10.83 2.15
CA SER A 73 -13.52 -11.28 3.46
C SER A 73 -14.45 -10.83 4.59
N ARG A 74 -14.40 -11.53 5.73
CA ARG A 74 -15.06 -11.09 6.98
C ARG A 74 -14.08 -10.51 8.00
N ASP A 75 -12.79 -10.70 7.77
CA ASP A 75 -11.76 -10.47 8.79
C ASP A 75 -10.47 -9.85 8.23
N LEU A 76 -10.46 -9.46 6.93
CA LEU A 76 -9.28 -8.91 6.23
C LEU A 76 -8.08 -9.88 6.17
N GLN A 77 -8.25 -11.14 6.54
CA GLN A 77 -7.20 -12.16 6.55
C GLN A 77 -7.51 -13.31 5.60
N ARG A 78 -8.78 -13.70 5.53
CA ARG A 78 -9.24 -14.81 4.69
C ARG A 78 -10.11 -14.29 3.58
N TRP A 79 -9.59 -14.37 2.38
CA TRP A 79 -10.26 -13.90 1.18
C TRP A 79 -10.83 -15.05 0.39
N THR A 80 -11.95 -14.82 -0.26
CA THR A 80 -12.59 -15.75 -1.19
C THR A 80 -12.85 -15.02 -2.47
N SER A 81 -12.34 -15.53 -3.60
CA SER A 81 -12.59 -14.96 -4.92
C SER A 81 -14.10 -14.95 -5.23
N VAL A 82 -14.55 -13.86 -5.80
CA VAL A 82 -15.93 -13.63 -6.28
C VAL A 82 -15.97 -13.64 -7.79
N ALA A 83 -15.02 -12.96 -8.43
CA ALA A 83 -14.92 -12.79 -9.87
C ALA A 83 -13.47 -12.71 -10.31
N ASP A 84 -13.22 -12.99 -11.58
CA ASP A 84 -11.92 -12.80 -12.23
C ASP A 84 -12.10 -12.80 -13.75
N LEU A 85 -11.26 -12.05 -14.46
CA LEU A 85 -11.19 -11.89 -15.90
C LEU A 85 -12.41 -11.16 -16.52
N VAL A 86 -12.13 -10.43 -17.60
CA VAL A 86 -13.15 -9.75 -18.40
C VAL A 86 -13.64 -10.70 -19.50
N THR A 87 -14.63 -11.52 -19.14
CA THR A 87 -15.29 -12.48 -20.05
C THR A 87 -16.80 -12.40 -19.93
N PRO A 88 -17.58 -12.86 -20.91
CA PRO A 88 -19.03 -12.89 -20.81
C PRO A 88 -19.58 -13.60 -19.58
N GLU A 89 -18.81 -14.53 -18.99
CA GLU A 89 -19.21 -15.31 -17.82
C GLU A 89 -18.83 -14.66 -16.49
N ASN A 90 -18.21 -13.46 -16.49
CA ASN A 90 -17.86 -12.77 -15.24
C ASN A 90 -19.17 -12.42 -14.47
N PRO A 91 -19.32 -12.87 -13.21
CA PRO A 91 -20.58 -12.75 -12.49
C PRO A 91 -20.96 -11.31 -12.10
N LEU A 92 -20.02 -10.37 -12.20
CA LEU A 92 -20.28 -8.95 -11.89
C LEU A 92 -21.16 -8.26 -12.92
N PHE A 93 -21.32 -8.82 -14.14
CA PHE A 93 -22.16 -8.30 -15.22
C PHE A 93 -22.99 -9.44 -15.82
N GLU A 94 -24.07 -9.11 -16.56
CA GLU A 94 -24.76 -10.13 -17.37
C GLU A 94 -23.87 -10.59 -18.54
N ASP A 95 -23.26 -9.65 -19.26
CA ASP A 95 -22.18 -9.84 -20.23
C ASP A 95 -21.37 -8.55 -20.31
N VAL A 96 -20.24 -8.51 -19.61
CA VAL A 96 -19.38 -7.32 -19.55
C VAL A 96 -18.86 -6.89 -20.92
N THR A 97 -18.67 -7.83 -21.85
CA THR A 97 -18.14 -7.55 -23.18
C THR A 97 -19.14 -6.82 -24.08
N GLU A 98 -20.44 -7.05 -23.86
CA GLU A 98 -21.53 -6.32 -24.53
C GLU A 98 -21.84 -5.02 -23.77
N GLU A 99 -21.98 -5.07 -22.43
CA GLU A 99 -22.32 -3.93 -21.58
C GLU A 99 -21.33 -2.77 -21.74
N LEU A 100 -20.01 -3.04 -21.71
CA LEU A 100 -18.97 -2.02 -21.75
C LEU A 100 -18.33 -1.85 -23.14
N SER A 101 -19.01 -2.30 -24.19
CA SER A 101 -18.46 -2.28 -25.58
C SER A 101 -18.01 -0.89 -26.06
N GLU A 102 -18.69 0.19 -25.65
CA GLU A 102 -18.29 1.57 -26.00
C GLU A 102 -16.92 1.92 -25.38
N ALA A 103 -16.68 1.53 -24.13
CA ALA A 103 -15.40 1.78 -23.45
C ALA A 103 -14.26 0.97 -24.09
N PHE A 104 -14.51 -0.29 -24.44
CA PHE A 104 -13.53 -1.14 -25.10
C PHE A 104 -13.20 -0.64 -26.52
N GLU A 105 -14.19 -0.17 -27.27
CA GLU A 105 -13.98 0.40 -28.60
C GLU A 105 -13.14 1.67 -28.51
N TRP A 106 -13.47 2.59 -27.59
CA TRP A 106 -12.71 3.81 -27.40
C TRP A 106 -11.25 3.54 -27.02
N ALA A 107 -11.04 2.73 -25.97
CA ALA A 107 -9.73 2.43 -25.40
C ALA A 107 -8.96 1.37 -26.20
N ARG A 108 -9.54 0.79 -27.26
CA ARG A 108 -8.92 -0.27 -28.09
C ARG A 108 -8.37 -1.43 -27.28
N THR A 109 -9.12 -1.86 -26.28
CA THR A 109 -8.76 -2.91 -25.36
C THR A 109 -9.90 -3.91 -25.19
N THR A 110 -9.65 -5.00 -24.49
CA THR A 110 -10.66 -6.00 -24.11
C THR A 110 -10.66 -6.24 -22.61
N THR A 111 -10.06 -5.34 -21.83
CA THR A 111 -9.95 -5.48 -20.39
C THR A 111 -10.19 -4.16 -19.67
N LEU A 112 -10.39 -4.24 -18.35
CA LEU A 112 -10.57 -3.12 -17.45
C LEU A 112 -9.42 -3.06 -16.45
N TRP A 113 -9.12 -1.84 -15.99
CA TRP A 113 -8.09 -1.57 -15.00
C TRP A 113 -8.71 -0.90 -13.78
N ALA A 114 -8.18 -1.18 -12.61
CA ALA A 114 -8.40 -0.49 -11.34
C ALA A 114 -9.81 0.10 -11.12
N PRO A 115 -10.89 -0.69 -11.11
CA PRO A 115 -12.22 -0.17 -10.81
C PRO A 115 -12.33 0.22 -9.33
N ASP A 116 -13.17 1.21 -9.04
CA ASP A 116 -13.61 1.54 -7.69
C ASP A 116 -15.11 1.27 -7.51
N VAL A 117 -15.52 0.80 -6.34
CA VAL A 117 -16.92 0.57 -6.02
C VAL A 117 -17.36 1.39 -4.82
N HIS A 118 -18.31 2.28 -5.04
CA HIS A 118 -18.86 3.17 -4.04
C HIS A 118 -20.31 2.78 -3.68
N ALA A 119 -20.61 2.71 -2.37
CA ALA A 119 -21.97 2.52 -1.89
C ALA A 119 -22.75 3.84 -1.98
N THR A 120 -23.85 3.85 -2.72
CA THR A 120 -24.69 5.04 -2.92
C THR A 120 -25.66 5.26 -1.74
N GLU A 121 -26.17 6.49 -1.58
CA GLU A 121 -27.10 6.84 -0.49
C GLU A 121 -28.41 6.04 -0.53
N ASP A 122 -28.84 5.61 -1.70
CA ASP A 122 -30.05 4.79 -1.89
C ASP A 122 -29.81 3.27 -1.65
N GLY A 123 -28.61 2.91 -1.23
CA GLY A 123 -28.24 1.54 -0.84
C GLY A 123 -27.83 0.64 -2.00
N ARG A 124 -27.63 1.20 -3.18
CA ARG A 124 -27.03 0.52 -4.32
C ARG A 124 -25.52 0.64 -4.33
N TYR A 125 -24.88 0.05 -5.34
CA TYR A 125 -23.42 0.09 -5.53
C TYR A 125 -23.10 0.60 -6.92
N ARG A 126 -22.26 1.65 -7.00
CA ARG A 126 -21.78 2.21 -8.27
C ARG A 126 -20.33 1.83 -8.45
N MET A 127 -20.03 1.16 -9.55
CA MET A 127 -18.69 0.87 -9.99
C MET A 127 -18.23 2.00 -10.92
N TYR A 128 -17.09 2.61 -10.63
CA TYR A 128 -16.33 3.45 -11.53
C TYR A 128 -15.34 2.57 -12.23
N TYR A 129 -15.57 2.28 -13.50
CA TYR A 129 -14.69 1.43 -14.29
C TYR A 129 -13.83 2.27 -15.24
N CYS A 130 -12.65 1.76 -15.60
CA CYS A 130 -11.84 2.34 -16.64
C CYS A 130 -11.26 1.28 -17.58
N ALA A 131 -11.22 1.63 -18.86
CA ALA A 131 -10.59 0.87 -19.92
C ALA A 131 -9.42 1.68 -20.49
N CYS A 132 -8.27 1.05 -20.73
CA CYS A 132 -7.07 1.73 -21.21
C CYS A 132 -6.36 0.89 -22.28
N GLU A 133 -5.82 1.54 -23.33
CA GLU A 133 -5.01 0.90 -24.37
C GLU A 133 -3.71 0.30 -23.81
N GLY A 134 -3.20 0.83 -22.68
CA GLY A 134 -1.98 0.37 -22.00
C GLY A 134 -0.68 0.89 -22.60
N SER A 135 -0.61 1.06 -23.90
CA SER A 135 0.56 1.60 -24.59
C SER A 135 0.51 3.13 -24.76
N SER A 136 -0.62 3.74 -24.46
CA SER A 136 -0.85 5.18 -24.53
C SER A 136 -1.96 5.59 -23.55
N PRO A 137 -2.09 6.86 -23.15
CA PRO A 137 -3.16 7.33 -22.28
C PRO A 137 -4.52 7.44 -23.00
N ARG A 138 -4.81 6.53 -23.93
CA ARG A 138 -6.12 6.42 -24.56
C ARG A 138 -7.02 5.59 -23.67
N SER A 139 -7.82 6.29 -22.89
CA SER A 139 -8.66 5.66 -21.86
C SER A 139 -10.07 6.21 -21.86
N ALA A 140 -10.98 5.42 -21.33
CA ALA A 140 -12.36 5.78 -21.03
C ALA A 140 -12.69 5.40 -19.59
N MET A 141 -13.36 6.29 -18.88
CA MET A 141 -13.92 6.06 -17.56
C MET A 141 -15.44 6.19 -17.62
N GLY A 142 -16.15 5.25 -17.01
CA GLY A 142 -17.60 5.23 -16.94
C GLY A 142 -18.11 4.72 -15.60
N THR A 143 -19.44 4.65 -15.48
CA THR A 143 -20.10 4.08 -14.30
C THR A 143 -21.01 2.93 -14.68
N ALA A 144 -21.12 1.96 -13.76
CA ALA A 144 -22.13 0.91 -13.79
C ALA A 144 -22.76 0.78 -12.41
N ILE A 145 -24.05 0.43 -12.35
CA ILE A 145 -24.85 0.39 -11.11
C ILE A 145 -25.44 -0.99 -10.86
N ALA A 146 -25.43 -1.43 -9.60
CA ALA A 146 -26.05 -2.68 -9.17
C ALA A 146 -26.81 -2.52 -7.86
N ASP A 147 -27.83 -3.38 -7.64
CA ASP A 147 -28.56 -3.45 -6.37
C ASP A 147 -27.79 -4.30 -5.32
N ASP A 148 -26.88 -5.16 -5.74
CA ASP A 148 -26.03 -5.99 -4.90
C ASP A 148 -24.57 -5.70 -5.21
N VAL A 149 -23.71 -5.75 -4.19
CA VAL A 149 -22.26 -5.49 -4.33
C VAL A 149 -21.56 -6.51 -5.24
N GLU A 150 -22.08 -7.72 -5.33
CA GLU A 150 -21.60 -8.78 -6.23
C GLU A 150 -22.24 -8.70 -7.63
N GLY A 151 -23.02 -7.64 -7.94
CA GLY A 151 -23.66 -7.42 -9.25
C GLY A 151 -25.03 -8.14 -9.41
N PRO A 152 -25.54 -8.32 -10.66
CA PRO A 152 -24.93 -7.81 -11.87
C PRO A 152 -25.01 -6.27 -11.99
N TYR A 153 -23.90 -5.66 -12.37
CA TYR A 153 -23.82 -4.24 -12.69
C TYR A 153 -24.37 -3.99 -14.09
N ARG A 154 -25.01 -2.84 -14.28
CA ARG A 154 -25.51 -2.36 -15.56
C ARG A 154 -24.80 -1.06 -15.92
N ASP A 155 -24.31 -0.97 -17.14
CA ASP A 155 -23.62 0.22 -17.64
C ASP A 155 -24.52 1.45 -17.61
N GLU A 156 -23.98 2.56 -17.11
CA GLU A 156 -24.55 3.90 -17.19
C GLU A 156 -23.82 4.77 -18.24
N GLY A 157 -22.77 4.22 -18.88
CA GLY A 157 -21.98 4.81 -19.94
C GLY A 157 -20.76 5.60 -19.50
N ILE A 158 -19.93 5.91 -20.47
CA ILE A 158 -18.71 6.70 -20.32
C ILE A 158 -19.03 8.14 -19.94
N PHE A 159 -18.20 8.79 -19.12
CA PHE A 159 -18.30 10.21 -18.78
C PHE A 159 -16.99 10.99 -18.91
N LEU A 160 -15.84 10.31 -18.93
CA LEU A 160 -14.52 10.93 -19.20
C LEU A 160 -13.74 10.13 -20.23
N ARG A 161 -12.97 10.85 -21.04
CA ARG A 161 -12.06 10.28 -22.03
C ARG A 161 -10.71 10.97 -22.01
N SER A 162 -9.68 10.24 -22.40
CA SER A 162 -8.33 10.76 -22.64
C SER A 162 -7.74 10.17 -23.93
N GLY A 163 -6.65 10.75 -24.42
CA GLY A 163 -5.96 10.26 -25.61
C GLY A 163 -6.72 10.49 -26.92
N MET A 164 -7.49 11.61 -27.01
CA MET A 164 -8.24 11.98 -28.22
C MET A 164 -7.38 12.63 -29.30
N TRP A 165 -6.12 12.82 -29.10
CA TRP A 165 -5.11 13.37 -29.98
C TRP A 165 -5.66 14.27 -31.14
N ASP A 166 -5.24 15.51 -31.18
CA ASP A 166 -5.69 16.52 -32.15
C ASP A 166 -7.15 17.00 -32.02
N GLU A 167 -7.87 16.54 -30.97
CA GLU A 167 -9.23 16.96 -30.64
C GLU A 167 -9.28 17.61 -29.25
N PRO A 168 -10.28 18.47 -28.98
CA PRO A 168 -10.46 19.04 -27.65
C PRO A 168 -10.77 17.97 -26.58
N GLY A 169 -10.12 18.13 -25.41
CA GLY A 169 -10.43 17.39 -24.19
C GLY A 169 -11.66 17.94 -23.46
N GLU A 170 -11.86 17.48 -22.23
CA GLU A 170 -13.02 17.85 -21.39
C GLU A 170 -12.99 19.34 -20.99
N ASP A 171 -11.83 19.98 -20.99
CA ASP A 171 -11.63 21.42 -20.73
C ASP A 171 -11.75 22.28 -21.99
N GLY A 172 -11.94 21.67 -23.17
CA GLY A 172 -12.03 22.34 -24.46
C GLY A 172 -10.69 22.66 -25.09
N GLU A 173 -9.57 22.39 -24.45
CA GLU A 173 -8.22 22.52 -25.01
C GLU A 173 -7.84 21.23 -25.77
N ILE A 174 -6.91 21.34 -26.74
CA ILE A 174 -6.39 20.14 -27.43
C ILE A 174 -5.69 19.25 -26.43
N TYR A 175 -6.05 17.95 -26.43
CA TYR A 175 -5.49 17.00 -25.48
C TYR A 175 -3.97 16.89 -25.59
N ASP A 176 -3.29 17.15 -24.48
CA ASP A 176 -1.85 17.03 -24.29
C ASP A 176 -1.55 16.17 -23.05
N ALA A 177 -1.00 15.00 -23.26
CA ALA A 177 -0.72 14.03 -22.18
C ALA A 177 0.34 14.50 -21.16
N THR A 178 1.03 15.61 -21.38
CA THR A 178 1.96 16.18 -20.41
C THR A 178 1.26 16.99 -19.31
N VAL A 179 0.03 17.45 -19.58
CA VAL A 179 -0.76 18.30 -18.67
C VAL A 179 -2.18 17.78 -18.42
N HIS A 180 -2.74 16.95 -19.34
CA HIS A 180 -4.05 16.33 -19.15
C HIS A 180 -3.91 14.90 -18.62
N PRO A 181 -4.87 14.44 -17.80
CA PRO A 181 -4.78 13.12 -17.17
C PRO A 181 -4.90 11.97 -18.19
N ASN A 182 -4.37 10.82 -17.81
CA ASN A 182 -4.89 9.53 -18.24
C ASN A 182 -6.09 9.20 -17.34
N VAL A 183 -7.29 8.98 -17.89
CA VAL A 183 -8.53 8.83 -17.12
C VAL A 183 -8.71 7.41 -16.62
N ILE A 184 -7.84 6.99 -15.69
CA ILE A 184 -7.87 5.70 -14.99
C ILE A 184 -7.66 5.89 -13.49
N ASP A 185 -7.67 4.81 -12.73
CA ASP A 185 -7.43 4.73 -11.29
C ASP A 185 -8.39 5.61 -10.47
N PRO A 186 -9.71 5.46 -10.63
CA PRO A 186 -10.69 6.24 -9.88
C PRO A 186 -10.77 5.80 -8.40
N GLN A 187 -11.05 6.78 -7.53
CA GLN A 187 -11.63 6.55 -6.22
C GLN A 187 -12.77 7.55 -6.00
N ALA A 188 -13.98 7.07 -5.80
CA ALA A 188 -15.11 7.89 -5.38
C ALA A 188 -15.27 7.89 -3.86
N PHE A 189 -15.42 9.05 -3.27
CA PHE A 189 -15.57 9.19 -1.83
C PHE A 189 -16.42 10.41 -1.46
N VAL A 190 -16.99 10.40 -0.26
CA VAL A 190 -17.67 11.56 0.31
C VAL A 190 -16.68 12.31 1.20
N ASP A 191 -16.48 13.60 0.93
CA ASP A 191 -15.58 14.44 1.73
C ASP A 191 -16.21 14.81 3.09
N ALA A 192 -15.46 15.55 3.93
CA ALA A 192 -15.92 15.92 5.27
C ALA A 192 -17.11 16.89 5.28
N GLU A 193 -17.35 17.57 4.18
CA GLU A 193 -18.46 18.48 3.94
C GLU A 193 -19.70 17.78 3.39
N GLY A 194 -19.59 16.48 3.05
CA GLY A 194 -20.66 15.67 2.51
C GLY A 194 -20.80 15.74 0.98
N THR A 195 -19.77 16.24 0.29
CA THR A 195 -19.74 16.30 -1.18
C THR A 195 -19.13 15.02 -1.73
N LEU A 196 -19.78 14.44 -2.76
CA LEU A 196 -19.24 13.30 -3.48
C LEU A 196 -18.14 13.76 -4.42
N ARG A 197 -16.96 13.17 -4.30
CA ARG A 197 -15.74 13.49 -5.05
C ARG A 197 -15.23 12.27 -5.81
N LEU A 198 -14.45 12.53 -6.87
CA LEU A 198 -13.70 11.53 -7.61
C LEU A 198 -12.25 12.00 -7.73
N VAL A 199 -11.32 11.28 -7.12
CA VAL A 199 -9.89 11.44 -7.41
C VAL A 199 -9.48 10.37 -8.40
N TYR A 200 -8.63 10.72 -9.40
CA TYR A 200 -8.26 9.81 -10.46
C TYR A 200 -7.00 10.30 -11.19
N GLY A 201 -6.42 9.45 -12.01
CA GLY A 201 -5.32 9.77 -12.86
C GLY A 201 -4.11 8.84 -12.65
N SER A 202 -3.33 8.70 -13.70
CA SER A 202 -2.12 7.88 -13.73
C SER A 202 -1.13 8.48 -14.72
N TYR A 203 0.11 8.64 -14.28
CA TYR A 203 1.20 9.18 -15.09
C TYR A 203 0.79 10.48 -15.81
N SER A 204 1.01 10.56 -17.10
CA SER A 204 0.53 11.64 -18.00
C SER A 204 0.56 13.02 -17.35
N GLY A 205 -0.57 13.74 -17.33
CA GLY A 205 -0.70 15.06 -16.69
C GLY A 205 -0.86 15.01 -15.17
N GLY A 206 -0.88 13.81 -14.56
CA GLY A 206 -0.96 13.62 -13.11
C GLY A 206 -2.34 13.24 -12.59
N ILE A 207 -2.57 13.61 -11.33
CA ILE A 207 -3.73 13.26 -10.51
C ILE A 207 -4.67 14.45 -10.40
N PHE A 208 -5.97 14.19 -10.58
CA PHE A 208 -7.02 15.21 -10.61
C PHE A 208 -8.18 14.86 -9.67
N LEU A 209 -8.90 15.88 -9.23
CA LEU A 209 -10.08 15.77 -8.37
C LEU A 209 -11.28 16.46 -9.00
N LEU A 210 -12.41 15.75 -9.07
CA LEU A 210 -13.70 16.26 -9.54
C LEU A 210 -14.75 16.22 -8.43
N GLU A 211 -15.71 17.13 -8.50
CA GLU A 211 -16.96 17.04 -7.78
C GLU A 211 -18.00 16.29 -8.62
N LEU A 212 -18.73 15.38 -7.97
CA LEU A 212 -19.74 14.56 -8.64
C LEU A 212 -21.15 14.93 -8.18
N ASP A 213 -22.12 14.77 -9.08
CA ASP A 213 -23.53 14.73 -8.74
C ASP A 213 -23.85 13.41 -8.03
N PRO A 214 -24.29 13.41 -6.76
CA PRO A 214 -24.53 12.18 -6.02
C PRO A 214 -25.67 11.32 -6.61
N ALA A 215 -26.61 11.91 -7.35
CA ALA A 215 -27.69 11.19 -7.98
C ALA A 215 -27.22 10.35 -9.18
N THR A 216 -26.30 10.89 -9.97
CA THR A 216 -25.82 10.26 -11.20
C THR A 216 -24.42 9.66 -11.06
N GLY A 217 -23.64 10.09 -10.07
CA GLY A 217 -22.22 9.73 -9.90
C GLY A 217 -21.31 10.31 -10.98
N ARG A 218 -21.78 11.29 -11.75
CA ARG A 218 -21.03 11.91 -12.85
C ARG A 218 -20.51 13.27 -12.46
N PRO A 219 -19.41 13.76 -13.08
CA PRO A 219 -18.89 15.10 -12.83
C PRO A 219 -19.95 16.17 -13.01
N LEU A 220 -19.93 17.18 -12.14
CA LEU A 220 -20.72 18.39 -12.33
C LEU A 220 -20.24 19.13 -13.60
N PRO A 221 -21.09 19.90 -14.29
CA PRO A 221 -20.72 20.63 -15.50
C PRO A 221 -19.57 21.63 -15.28
N ASP A 222 -18.85 21.95 -16.34
CA ASP A 222 -17.85 23.02 -16.43
C ASP A 222 -16.61 22.86 -15.54
N GLN A 223 -16.25 21.63 -15.15
CA GLN A 223 -15.04 21.32 -14.37
C GLN A 223 -13.84 20.93 -15.23
N GLY A 224 -14.03 20.64 -16.54
CA GLY A 224 -12.99 20.04 -17.37
C GLY A 224 -12.49 18.73 -16.77
N TYR A 225 -11.18 18.60 -16.60
CA TYR A 225 -10.57 17.45 -15.91
C TYR A 225 -10.52 17.59 -14.37
N GLY A 226 -10.95 18.72 -13.81
CA GLY A 226 -10.96 18.98 -12.37
C GLY A 226 -9.73 19.68 -11.83
N VAL A 227 -9.55 19.64 -10.51
CA VAL A 227 -8.43 20.27 -9.80
C VAL A 227 -7.21 19.37 -9.87
N HIS A 228 -6.08 19.87 -10.38
CA HIS A 228 -4.81 19.15 -10.39
C HIS A 228 -4.20 19.10 -8.99
N LEU A 229 -3.84 17.89 -8.51
CA LEU A 229 -3.31 17.64 -7.17
C LEU A 229 -1.80 17.34 -7.16
N THR A 230 -1.29 16.59 -8.12
CA THR A 230 0.13 16.17 -8.21
C THR A 230 0.43 15.52 -9.55
N GLY A 231 1.70 15.32 -9.88
CA GLY A 231 2.13 14.67 -11.11
C GLY A 231 2.25 15.66 -12.28
N GLY A 232 2.43 15.13 -13.46
CA GLY A 232 2.57 15.88 -14.72
C GLY A 232 3.83 15.48 -15.48
N SER A 233 3.84 15.82 -16.77
CA SER A 233 4.97 15.50 -17.67
C SER A 233 5.36 14.03 -17.68
N HIS A 234 4.38 13.12 -17.56
CA HIS A 234 4.57 11.67 -17.48
C HIS A 234 5.33 11.19 -16.23
N ALA A 235 5.29 11.95 -15.12
CA ALA A 235 5.79 11.46 -13.83
C ALA A 235 5.14 10.11 -13.49
N ARG A 236 5.94 9.14 -13.04
CA ARG A 236 5.41 7.84 -12.59
C ARG A 236 4.75 7.96 -11.21
N ILE A 237 3.58 8.62 -11.22
CA ILE A 237 2.69 8.84 -10.06
C ILE A 237 1.31 8.41 -10.48
N GLU A 238 0.68 7.50 -9.70
CA GLU A 238 -0.63 6.94 -10.01
C GLU A 238 -1.36 6.42 -8.77
N ALA A 239 -2.51 5.79 -8.99
CA ALA A 239 -3.28 5.11 -7.93
C ALA A 239 -3.63 6.03 -6.75
N PRO A 240 -4.28 7.16 -6.99
CA PRO A 240 -4.61 8.09 -5.91
C PRO A 240 -5.72 7.52 -5.01
N TYR A 241 -5.57 7.70 -3.71
CA TYR A 241 -6.61 7.43 -2.73
C TYR A 241 -6.63 8.52 -1.67
N ILE A 242 -7.77 9.19 -1.47
CA ILE A 242 -7.93 10.22 -0.45
C ILE A 242 -8.65 9.62 0.77
N LEU A 243 -7.99 9.71 1.92
CA LEU A 243 -8.53 9.31 3.22
C LEU A 243 -8.66 10.54 4.11
N HIS A 244 -9.86 10.82 4.61
CA HIS A 244 -10.05 11.85 5.65
C HIS A 244 -9.99 11.24 7.05
N SER A 245 -9.30 11.89 7.97
CA SER A 245 -9.28 11.53 9.39
C SER A 245 -9.92 12.61 10.24
N GLU A 246 -11.05 12.29 10.85
CA GLU A 246 -11.71 13.19 11.82
C GLU A 246 -10.80 13.52 13.03
N GLU A 247 -9.94 12.57 13.44
CA GLU A 247 -9.04 12.74 14.59
C GLU A 247 -7.99 13.81 14.32
N SER A 248 -7.36 13.78 13.16
CA SER A 248 -6.32 14.75 12.77
C SER A 248 -6.91 15.98 12.06
N GLY A 249 -8.09 15.85 11.45
CA GLY A 249 -8.75 16.82 10.57
C GLY A 249 -7.98 17.05 9.27
N TYR A 250 -7.18 16.08 8.81
CA TYR A 250 -6.48 16.12 7.54
C TYR A 250 -7.09 15.16 6.53
N TYR A 251 -7.03 15.57 5.27
CA TYR A 251 -7.10 14.68 4.12
C TYR A 251 -5.69 14.19 3.81
N TYR A 252 -5.55 12.90 3.56
CA TYR A 252 -4.31 12.24 3.17
C TYR A 252 -4.45 11.77 1.73
N LEU A 253 -3.63 12.30 0.84
CA LEU A 253 -3.48 11.78 -0.51
C LEU A 253 -2.43 10.66 -0.46
N LEU A 254 -2.91 9.43 -0.45
CA LEU A 254 -2.12 8.22 -0.66
C LEU A 254 -1.93 8.03 -2.16
N ILE A 255 -0.73 7.83 -2.61
CA ILE A 255 -0.36 7.69 -4.03
C ILE A 255 0.79 6.70 -4.17
N THR A 256 0.98 6.20 -5.36
CA THR A 256 2.09 5.29 -5.64
C THR A 256 3.05 5.91 -6.64
N PHE A 257 4.34 5.80 -6.36
CA PHE A 257 5.43 6.28 -7.20
C PHE A 257 6.20 5.09 -7.78
N GLY A 258 6.81 5.27 -8.95
CA GLY A 258 7.61 4.25 -9.63
C GLY A 258 6.81 3.40 -10.59
N GLY A 259 7.45 2.41 -11.21
CA GLY A 259 6.79 1.46 -12.10
C GLY A 259 6.24 0.26 -11.35
N LEU A 260 5.12 -0.26 -11.79
CA LEU A 260 4.37 -1.32 -11.13
C LEU A 260 5.02 -2.72 -11.23
N ASP A 261 5.90 -2.92 -12.22
CA ASP A 261 6.57 -4.22 -12.44
C ASP A 261 7.47 -4.60 -11.26
N ALA A 262 7.87 -5.87 -11.16
CA ALA A 262 8.76 -6.35 -10.10
C ALA A 262 10.07 -5.56 -10.00
N ASP A 263 10.57 -5.05 -11.13
CA ASP A 263 11.79 -4.23 -11.21
C ASP A 263 11.49 -2.70 -11.24
N GLY A 264 10.23 -2.30 -11.09
CA GLY A 264 9.80 -0.91 -11.31
C GLY A 264 9.99 0.02 -10.11
N GLY A 265 10.22 -0.53 -8.92
CA GLY A 265 10.40 0.24 -7.70
C GLY A 265 9.12 0.90 -7.16
N TYR A 266 7.96 0.31 -7.47
CA TYR A 266 6.65 0.76 -6.99
C TYR A 266 6.66 0.94 -5.48
N ASN A 267 6.15 2.06 -4.97
CA ASN A 267 6.21 2.38 -3.55
C ASN A 267 5.08 3.33 -3.13
N ILE A 268 4.58 3.13 -1.91
CA ILE A 268 3.45 3.86 -1.35
C ILE A 268 3.94 5.15 -0.69
N ARG A 269 3.34 6.27 -1.05
CA ARG A 269 3.65 7.59 -0.48
C ARG A 269 2.41 8.33 -0.01
N VAL A 270 2.62 9.38 0.80
CA VAL A 270 1.55 10.21 1.33
C VAL A 270 1.93 11.69 1.39
N GLY A 271 0.97 12.53 1.03
CA GLY A 271 0.90 13.94 1.40
C GLY A 271 -0.38 14.23 2.17
N ARG A 272 -0.48 15.39 2.83
CA ARG A 272 -1.70 15.77 3.56
C ARG A 272 -2.10 17.20 3.33
N SER A 273 -3.40 17.48 3.45
CA SER A 273 -3.97 18.83 3.39
C SER A 273 -5.11 18.99 4.38
N ARG A 274 -5.45 20.24 4.73
CA ARG A 274 -6.69 20.59 5.46
C ARG A 274 -7.89 20.75 4.53
N ASP A 275 -7.62 20.91 3.26
CA ASP A 275 -8.60 21.07 2.20
C ASP A 275 -8.52 19.88 1.25
N VAL A 276 -9.66 19.36 0.81
CA VAL A 276 -9.71 18.21 -0.11
C VAL A 276 -9.09 18.54 -1.47
N GLU A 277 -9.14 19.80 -1.88
CA GLU A 277 -8.54 20.31 -3.13
C GLU A 277 -7.05 20.66 -2.98
N GLY A 278 -6.47 20.46 -1.78
CA GLY A 278 -5.07 20.73 -1.49
C GLY A 278 -4.80 22.19 -1.03
N PRO A 279 -3.54 22.67 -1.05
CA PRO A 279 -2.37 21.89 -1.48
C PRO A 279 -2.06 20.73 -0.52
N TYR A 280 -1.71 19.59 -1.09
CA TYR A 280 -1.18 18.47 -0.31
C TYR A 280 0.32 18.68 -0.09
N LEU A 281 0.74 18.70 1.17
CA LEU A 281 2.13 18.90 1.56
C LEU A 281 2.73 17.60 2.10
N ASP A 282 4.02 17.43 1.92
CA ASP A 282 4.80 16.40 2.57
C ASP A 282 5.33 16.86 3.96
N PRO A 283 6.02 16.01 4.76
CA PRO A 283 6.57 16.40 6.06
C PRO A 283 7.60 17.52 5.99
N MET A 284 8.23 17.75 4.86
CA MET A 284 9.19 18.83 4.63
C MET A 284 8.51 20.13 4.20
N GLY A 285 7.17 20.11 4.02
CA GLY A 285 6.39 21.25 3.58
C GLY A 285 6.42 21.49 2.05
N GLN A 286 6.89 20.52 1.28
CA GLN A 286 6.89 20.58 -0.18
C GLN A 286 5.47 20.36 -0.71
N ASP A 287 5.05 21.18 -1.66
CA ASP A 287 3.75 21.06 -2.34
C ASP A 287 3.82 19.95 -3.38
N LEU A 288 2.93 18.96 -3.30
CA LEU A 288 2.94 17.83 -4.21
C LEU A 288 2.59 18.20 -5.66
N ARG A 289 2.02 19.38 -5.92
CA ARG A 289 1.83 19.87 -7.29
C ARG A 289 3.14 20.12 -8.03
N GLU A 290 4.24 20.28 -7.29
CA GLU A 290 5.59 20.42 -7.82
C GLU A 290 6.26 19.08 -8.15
N ALA A 291 5.66 17.95 -7.75
CA ALA A 291 6.16 16.61 -8.04
C ALA A 291 5.87 16.22 -9.49
N GLN A 292 6.61 16.79 -10.41
CA GLN A 292 6.48 16.57 -11.86
C GLN A 292 7.76 15.99 -12.42
N ALA A 293 7.64 15.21 -13.51
CA ALA A 293 8.83 14.75 -14.24
C ALA A 293 9.51 15.92 -14.94
N ASP A 294 10.84 15.88 -15.00
CA ASP A 294 11.62 16.86 -15.73
C ASP A 294 11.51 16.56 -17.25
N PRO A 295 10.91 17.45 -18.06
CA PRO A 295 10.74 17.21 -19.49
C PRO A 295 12.05 17.14 -20.28
N ASP A 296 13.18 17.60 -19.69
CA ASP A 296 14.51 17.53 -20.29
C ASP A 296 15.21 16.18 -19.98
N GLN A 297 14.62 15.32 -19.14
CA GLN A 297 15.11 13.99 -18.85
C GLN A 297 14.39 12.92 -19.71
N PRO A 298 14.94 11.69 -19.76
CA PRO A 298 14.23 10.58 -20.39
C PRO A 298 12.84 10.35 -19.77
N MET A 299 11.87 9.96 -20.59
CA MET A 299 10.54 9.59 -20.11
C MET A 299 10.67 8.51 -19.02
N PHE A 300 9.94 8.70 -17.90
CA PHE A 300 9.98 7.84 -16.71
C PHE A 300 11.29 7.91 -15.90
N ASP A 301 12.04 9.02 -16.00
CA ASP A 301 13.09 9.33 -15.04
C ASP A 301 12.47 9.81 -13.72
N ASP A 302 12.68 9.04 -12.65
CA ASP A 302 12.08 9.30 -11.34
C ASP A 302 12.85 10.30 -10.47
N ALA A 303 14.08 10.68 -10.85
CA ALA A 303 14.95 11.50 -10.01
C ALA A 303 14.32 12.84 -9.62
N SER A 304 13.48 13.41 -10.49
CA SER A 304 12.78 14.67 -10.24
C SER A 304 11.65 14.55 -9.25
N ILE A 305 11.02 13.38 -9.13
CA ILE A 305 9.88 13.14 -8.22
C ILE A 305 10.28 12.49 -6.89
N GLU A 306 11.42 11.81 -6.81
CA GLU A 306 11.91 11.17 -5.57
C GLU A 306 11.88 12.07 -4.32
N PRO A 307 12.19 13.39 -4.41
CA PRO A 307 12.20 14.29 -3.26
C PRO A 307 10.83 14.57 -2.65
N TYR A 308 9.72 14.19 -3.29
CA TYR A 308 8.38 14.56 -2.86
C TYR A 308 7.64 13.43 -2.15
N ALA A 309 6.69 13.80 -1.32
CA ALA A 309 5.84 12.94 -0.50
C ALA A 309 6.62 12.07 0.52
N ALA A 310 5.99 11.66 1.59
CA ALA A 310 6.58 10.73 2.54
C ALA A 310 6.44 9.30 2.04
N LYS A 311 7.55 8.59 1.87
CA LYS A 311 7.53 7.17 1.48
C LYS A 311 7.20 6.31 2.68
N LEU A 312 6.00 5.74 2.71
CA LEU A 312 5.51 4.90 3.79
C LEU A 312 5.98 3.46 3.69
N MET A 313 6.11 2.95 2.46
CA MET A 313 6.51 1.57 2.17
C MET A 313 7.13 1.47 0.77
N GLY A 314 8.19 0.72 0.64
CA GLY A 314 8.77 0.27 -0.63
C GLY A 314 9.27 -1.16 -0.48
N ASN A 315 10.10 -1.62 -1.40
CA ASN A 315 10.68 -2.97 -1.35
C ASN A 315 11.46 -3.17 -0.06
N HIS A 316 11.14 -4.22 0.71
CA HIS A 316 11.75 -4.44 2.00
C HIS A 316 11.75 -5.90 2.44
N ARG A 317 12.63 -6.23 3.41
CA ARG A 317 12.67 -7.53 4.06
C ARG A 317 13.27 -7.42 5.46
N PHE A 318 12.60 -8.03 6.46
CA PHE A 318 13.19 -8.21 7.78
C PHE A 318 14.13 -9.42 7.81
N VAL A 319 15.37 -9.21 8.29
CA VAL A 319 16.39 -10.25 8.44
C VAL A 319 16.77 -10.32 9.92
N GLN A 320 16.53 -11.46 10.57
CA GLN A 320 16.88 -11.67 11.96
C GLN A 320 18.38 -11.86 12.14
N SER A 321 18.90 -11.61 13.34
CA SER A 321 20.34 -11.75 13.65
C SER A 321 20.87 -13.18 13.49
N ASP A 322 20.00 -14.20 13.57
CA ASP A 322 20.34 -15.59 13.33
C ASP A 322 20.24 -16.01 11.84
N GLY A 323 19.94 -15.06 10.96
CA GLY A 323 19.86 -15.27 9.51
C GLY A 323 18.49 -15.74 9.00
N ARG A 324 17.47 -15.93 9.87
CA ARG A 324 16.09 -16.14 9.43
C ARG A 324 15.56 -14.86 8.77
N THR A 325 14.84 -15.01 7.68
CA THR A 325 14.28 -13.88 6.92
C THR A 325 12.76 -13.86 6.99
N GLY A 326 12.18 -12.68 7.01
CA GLY A 326 10.76 -12.48 6.76
C GLY A 326 10.42 -12.58 5.27
N GLN A 327 9.12 -12.59 4.96
CA GLN A 327 8.64 -12.41 3.61
C GLN A 327 9.07 -11.04 3.08
N ALA A 328 9.78 -11.03 1.96
CA ALA A 328 10.09 -9.78 1.30
C ALA A 328 8.89 -9.31 0.48
N TYR A 329 8.62 -8.01 0.50
CA TYR A 329 7.66 -7.36 -0.40
C TYR A 329 8.42 -6.64 -1.51
N VAL A 330 7.90 -6.80 -2.71
CA VAL A 330 8.43 -6.17 -3.92
C VAL A 330 7.31 -5.40 -4.59
N SER A 331 7.60 -4.18 -4.99
CA SER A 331 6.65 -3.29 -5.67
C SER A 331 5.28 -3.18 -4.98
N PRO A 332 5.23 -2.88 -3.65
CA PRO A 332 3.95 -2.66 -2.97
C PRO A 332 3.32 -1.35 -3.45
N GLY A 333 2.04 -1.40 -3.84
CA GLY A 333 1.38 -0.19 -4.33
C GLY A 333 -0.09 -0.36 -4.66
N HIS A 334 -0.64 0.66 -5.31
CA HIS A 334 -2.05 0.82 -5.63
C HIS A 334 -2.95 0.54 -4.43
N VAL A 335 -3.10 1.54 -3.60
CA VAL A 335 -3.71 1.40 -2.29
C VAL A 335 -5.18 1.74 -2.27
N SER A 336 -5.91 1.07 -1.38
CA SER A 336 -7.15 1.57 -0.82
C SER A 336 -7.10 1.54 0.71
N ALA A 337 -7.99 2.25 1.37
CA ALA A 337 -8.00 2.32 2.82
C ALA A 337 -9.42 2.26 3.37
N TRP A 338 -9.55 1.68 4.55
CA TRP A 338 -10.82 1.63 5.26
C TRP A 338 -10.61 1.95 6.73
N THR A 339 -11.48 2.79 7.28
CA THR A 339 -11.50 3.13 8.72
C THR A 339 -12.74 2.56 9.37
N HIS A 340 -12.54 1.80 10.44
CA HIS A 340 -13.65 1.22 11.20
C HIS A 340 -14.47 2.33 11.86
N PRO A 341 -15.79 2.44 11.61
CA PRO A 341 -16.58 3.60 12.02
C PRO A 341 -16.66 3.80 13.54
N SER A 342 -16.57 2.71 14.33
CA SER A 342 -16.70 2.77 15.79
C SER A 342 -15.36 2.77 16.52
N THR A 343 -14.39 1.96 16.11
CA THR A 343 -13.07 1.86 16.78
C THR A 343 -12.07 2.87 16.28
N ARG A 344 -12.31 3.47 15.10
CA ARG A 344 -11.40 4.38 14.38
C ARG A 344 -10.09 3.71 13.94
N GLU A 345 -10.00 2.40 14.01
CA GLU A 345 -8.88 1.66 13.45
C GLU A 345 -8.91 1.76 11.93
N SER A 346 -7.78 2.09 11.34
CA SER A 346 -7.65 2.25 9.91
C SER A 346 -6.74 1.18 9.32
N PHE A 347 -7.07 0.74 8.12
CA PHE A 347 -6.39 -0.32 7.39
C PHE A 347 -6.04 0.15 5.99
N LEU A 348 -4.86 -0.23 5.54
CA LEU A 348 -4.36 -0.04 4.20
C LEU A 348 -4.40 -1.39 3.48
N LEU A 349 -5.03 -1.42 2.32
CA LEU A 349 -5.05 -2.58 1.44
C LEU A 349 -4.24 -2.22 0.19
N PHE A 350 -3.43 -3.12 -0.29
CA PHE A 350 -2.59 -2.92 -1.46
C PHE A 350 -2.21 -4.27 -2.07
N HIS A 351 -1.74 -4.28 -3.30
CA HIS A 351 -1.09 -5.46 -3.83
C HIS A 351 0.43 -5.37 -3.68
N THR A 352 1.08 -6.51 -3.60
CA THR A 352 2.55 -6.62 -3.59
C THR A 352 2.98 -7.90 -4.28
N ARG A 353 4.20 -7.89 -4.80
CA ARG A 353 4.87 -9.04 -5.38
C ARG A 353 5.88 -9.62 -4.41
N PHE A 354 6.48 -10.76 -4.78
CA PHE A 354 7.44 -11.47 -3.95
C PHE A 354 8.67 -11.86 -4.77
N PRO A 355 9.87 -11.92 -4.15
CA PRO A 355 11.08 -12.28 -4.87
C PRO A 355 11.00 -13.67 -5.50
N GLY A 356 11.24 -13.75 -6.80
CA GLY A 356 11.28 -15.01 -7.54
C GLY A 356 9.94 -15.49 -8.09
N ASP A 357 8.85 -14.79 -7.79
CA ASP A 357 7.51 -15.13 -8.27
C ASP A 357 7.08 -14.31 -9.50
N GLU A 358 8.05 -13.68 -10.17
CA GLU A 358 7.84 -12.84 -11.36
C GLU A 358 6.80 -11.73 -11.09
N GLU A 359 5.73 -11.69 -11.87
CA GLU A 359 4.64 -10.71 -11.74
C GLU A 359 3.44 -11.21 -10.90
N LEU A 360 3.56 -12.38 -10.27
CA LEU A 360 2.53 -12.84 -9.32
C LEU A 360 2.43 -11.87 -8.15
N HIS A 361 1.20 -11.53 -7.81
CA HIS A 361 0.89 -10.56 -6.76
C HIS A 361 -0.22 -11.09 -5.85
N GLU A 362 -0.21 -10.61 -4.62
CA GLU A 362 -1.25 -10.90 -3.64
C GLU A 362 -1.64 -9.63 -2.91
N VAL A 363 -2.86 -9.61 -2.40
CA VAL A 363 -3.34 -8.53 -1.54
C VAL A 363 -2.74 -8.65 -0.15
N ARG A 364 -2.29 -7.52 0.39
CA ARG A 364 -1.88 -7.38 1.78
C ARG A 364 -2.69 -6.30 2.48
N VAL A 365 -2.91 -6.51 3.75
CA VAL A 365 -3.61 -5.57 4.62
C VAL A 365 -2.71 -5.22 5.79
N HIS A 366 -2.41 -3.95 5.96
CA HIS A 366 -1.65 -3.44 7.11
C HIS A 366 -2.48 -2.41 7.88
N ARG A 367 -2.20 -2.24 9.17
CA ARG A 367 -2.80 -1.15 9.93
C ARG A 367 -2.16 0.18 9.58
N LEU A 368 -3.00 1.20 9.55
CA LEU A 368 -2.59 2.61 9.55
C LEU A 368 -2.68 3.15 10.97
N HIS A 369 -1.73 3.98 11.34
CA HIS A 369 -1.72 4.70 12.61
C HIS A 369 -1.46 6.18 12.37
N LEU A 370 -1.86 7.02 13.33
CA LEU A 370 -1.53 8.44 13.34
C LEU A 370 -0.35 8.70 14.28
N THR A 371 0.60 9.50 13.82
CA THR A 371 1.64 10.07 14.69
C THR A 371 1.05 11.17 15.58
N GLY A 372 1.78 11.59 16.61
CA GLY A 372 1.37 12.71 17.45
C GLY A 372 1.23 14.05 16.72
N THR A 373 1.87 14.17 15.55
CA THR A 373 1.80 15.34 14.67
C THR A 373 0.77 15.17 13.55
N GLY A 374 -0.01 14.09 13.59
CA GLY A 374 -1.11 13.82 12.65
C GLY A 374 -0.64 13.39 11.27
N TRP A 375 0.45 12.62 11.15
CA TRP A 375 0.85 11.93 9.94
C TRP A 375 0.40 10.47 9.97
N LEU A 376 0.09 9.91 8.81
CA LEU A 376 -0.12 8.47 8.67
C LEU A 376 1.22 7.73 8.68
N VAL A 377 1.22 6.58 9.35
CA VAL A 377 2.30 5.58 9.30
C VAL A 377 1.69 4.19 9.19
N VAL A 378 2.40 3.27 8.55
CA VAL A 378 1.93 1.91 8.27
C VAL A 378 2.60 0.94 9.24
N ALA A 379 1.84 0.01 9.82
CA ALA A 379 2.38 -1.05 10.67
C ALA A 379 3.35 -1.96 9.89
N PRO A 380 4.47 -2.40 10.50
CA PRO A 380 5.51 -3.18 9.81
C PRO A 380 5.08 -4.55 9.29
N HIS A 381 4.07 -5.16 9.92
CA HIS A 381 3.60 -6.49 9.57
C HIS A 381 2.14 -6.46 9.14
N ARG A 382 1.75 -7.42 8.31
CA ARG A 382 0.36 -7.59 7.86
C ARG A 382 -0.58 -7.76 9.05
N TYR A 383 -1.82 -7.37 8.86
CA TYR A 383 -2.85 -7.43 9.88
C TYR A 383 -3.17 -8.87 10.29
N GLY A 384 -2.93 -9.20 11.54
CA GLY A 384 -3.14 -10.53 12.13
C GLY A 384 -4.45 -10.72 12.91
N GLY A 385 -5.42 -9.82 12.80
CA GLY A 385 -6.74 -9.96 13.43
C GLY A 385 -6.76 -9.74 14.94
N ASP A 386 -5.90 -8.95 15.47
CA ASP A 386 -5.66 -8.81 16.91
C ASP A 386 -6.54 -7.83 17.68
N ALA A 387 -7.20 -6.93 16.98
CA ALA A 387 -7.93 -5.81 17.57
C ALA A 387 -9.05 -6.25 18.54
N LEU A 388 -9.70 -7.34 18.24
CA LEU A 388 -10.90 -7.78 18.98
C LEU A 388 -10.63 -8.75 20.13
N THR A 389 -9.42 -9.27 20.29
CA THR A 389 -9.11 -10.32 21.26
C THR A 389 -8.55 -9.82 22.59
N GLY A 390 -8.49 -8.50 22.79
CA GLY A 390 -8.22 -7.88 24.08
C GLY A 390 -6.89 -8.25 24.72
N ARG A 391 -5.81 -7.55 24.35
CA ARG A 391 -4.60 -7.54 25.17
C ARG A 391 -4.95 -6.93 26.55
N PRO A 392 -4.48 -7.50 27.66
CA PRO A 392 -4.60 -6.87 28.96
C PRO A 392 -3.59 -5.72 29.09
N GLY A 393 -3.90 -4.55 28.53
CA GLY A 393 -3.15 -3.33 28.69
C GLY A 393 -2.10 -3.02 27.59
N PRO A 394 -1.51 -1.83 27.63
CA PRO A 394 -0.53 -1.33 26.67
C PRO A 394 0.83 -2.02 26.80
N LEU A 395 1.70 -1.85 25.77
CA LEU A 395 3.11 -2.25 25.82
C LEU A 395 3.82 -1.55 26.98
N GLN A 396 4.58 -2.32 27.74
CA GLN A 396 5.41 -1.77 28.81
C GLN A 396 6.80 -1.45 28.27
N ARG A 397 7.43 -0.40 28.79
CA ARG A 397 8.79 -0.02 28.37
C ARG A 397 9.78 -1.20 28.45
N SER A 398 9.66 -2.06 29.46
CA SER A 398 10.51 -3.24 29.63
C SER A 398 10.35 -4.28 28.54
N GLU A 399 9.20 -4.34 27.87
CA GLU A 399 8.95 -5.23 26.74
C GLU A 399 9.63 -4.72 25.46
N LEU A 400 9.92 -3.41 25.38
CA LEU A 400 10.55 -2.76 24.24
C LEU A 400 12.07 -2.83 24.26
N VAL A 401 12.70 -2.95 25.43
CA VAL A 401 14.16 -3.04 25.58
C VAL A 401 14.69 -4.33 24.94
N GLY A 402 15.79 -4.25 24.23
CA GLY A 402 16.48 -5.39 23.61
C GLY A 402 16.84 -5.18 22.15
N ASP A 403 17.02 -6.28 21.44
CA ASP A 403 17.48 -6.31 20.06
C ASP A 403 16.30 -6.21 19.08
N TRP A 404 16.48 -5.46 18.02
CA TRP A 404 15.50 -5.11 17.01
C TRP A 404 16.10 -5.18 15.61
N GLN A 405 15.25 -5.32 14.63
CA GLN A 405 15.56 -5.14 13.23
C GLN A 405 14.90 -3.88 12.71
N LEU A 406 15.69 -2.99 12.10
CA LEU A 406 15.28 -1.67 11.60
C LEU A 406 15.26 -1.67 10.09
N ILE A 407 14.16 -1.26 9.48
CA ILE A 407 14.04 -0.91 8.07
C ILE A 407 13.94 0.61 7.95
N ASP A 408 14.76 1.19 7.08
CA ASP A 408 14.63 2.55 6.63
C ASP A 408 14.14 2.55 5.18
N HIS A 409 12.92 2.96 4.95
CA HIS A 409 12.35 2.98 3.61
C HIS A 409 13.00 4.02 2.68
N GLY A 410 13.77 4.96 3.26
CA GLY A 410 14.41 6.01 2.47
C GLY A 410 13.41 6.85 1.67
N ARG A 411 13.88 7.42 0.56
CA ARG A 411 13.02 8.17 -0.40
C ARG A 411 13.22 7.70 -1.84
N ALA A 412 14.31 6.96 -2.12
CA ALA A 412 14.63 6.51 -3.47
C ALA A 412 13.52 5.61 -4.07
N ILE A 413 13.30 5.76 -5.36
CA ILE A 413 12.49 4.86 -6.17
C ILE A 413 13.44 3.81 -6.73
N THR A 414 13.41 2.59 -6.19
CA THR A 414 14.37 1.54 -6.53
C THR A 414 13.74 0.16 -6.49
N ALA A 415 14.20 -0.72 -7.38
CA ALA A 415 13.88 -2.13 -7.37
C ALA A 415 14.61 -2.92 -6.25
N ASP A 416 15.62 -2.33 -5.63
CA ASP A 416 16.40 -2.98 -4.59
C ASP A 416 15.53 -3.28 -3.36
N ILE A 417 15.69 -4.47 -2.80
CA ILE A 417 15.05 -4.84 -1.54
C ILE A 417 15.88 -4.29 -0.38
N VAL A 418 15.29 -3.45 0.44
CA VAL A 418 15.91 -2.93 1.66
C VAL A 418 15.85 -4.01 2.75
N ASP A 419 17.00 -4.62 3.03
CA ASP A 419 17.16 -5.51 4.18
C ASP A 419 17.24 -4.72 5.48
N SER A 420 16.65 -5.25 6.55
CA SER A 420 16.75 -4.63 7.86
C SER A 420 18.18 -4.68 8.42
N VAL A 421 18.49 -3.70 9.27
CA VAL A 421 19.77 -3.64 10.00
C VAL A 421 19.51 -3.79 11.51
N ALA A 422 20.50 -4.31 12.23
CA ALA A 422 20.40 -4.49 13.67
C ALA A 422 20.27 -3.14 14.39
N LEU A 423 19.33 -3.04 15.31
CA LEU A 423 19.11 -1.92 16.21
C LEU A 423 18.96 -2.45 17.64
N ARG A 424 19.38 -1.68 18.64
CA ARG A 424 19.16 -2.02 20.02
C ARG A 424 18.51 -0.86 20.79
N LEU A 425 17.42 -1.16 21.48
CA LEU A 425 16.78 -0.21 22.40
C LEU A 425 17.29 -0.48 23.81
N GLU A 426 18.08 0.44 24.37
CA GLU A 426 18.70 0.30 25.70
C GLU A 426 17.76 0.74 26.82
N THR A 427 17.99 0.22 28.01
CA THR A 427 17.18 0.53 29.21
C THR A 427 17.23 2.00 29.63
N ASP A 428 18.34 2.68 29.34
CA ASP A 428 18.55 4.10 29.65
C ASP A 428 17.94 5.04 28.58
N GLY A 429 17.36 4.49 27.52
CA GLY A 429 16.72 5.24 26.44
C GLY A 429 17.69 5.61 25.30
N THR A 430 18.92 5.09 25.31
CA THR A 430 19.83 5.21 24.17
C THR A 430 19.54 4.15 23.11
N LEU A 431 19.98 4.40 21.88
CA LEU A 431 20.00 3.45 20.79
C LEU A 431 21.42 2.89 20.63
N GLY A 432 21.51 1.64 20.18
CA GLY A 432 22.75 0.95 19.84
C GLY A 432 22.60 0.10 18.59
N GLY A 433 23.66 -0.50 18.11
CA GLY A 433 23.66 -1.30 16.89
C GLY A 433 23.90 -0.45 15.64
N GLY A 434 23.01 -0.52 14.66
CA GLY A 434 23.13 0.17 13.37
C GLY A 434 22.74 1.64 13.36
N ALA A 435 22.26 2.20 14.49
CA ALA A 435 21.88 3.61 14.60
C ALA A 435 22.28 4.19 15.95
N GLU A 436 22.59 5.48 15.99
CA GLU A 436 22.87 6.23 17.20
C GLU A 436 21.72 7.18 17.51
N GLY A 437 21.40 7.34 18.80
CA GLY A 437 20.35 8.25 19.19
C GLY A 437 19.64 7.87 20.48
N ARG A 438 18.37 8.23 20.56
CA ARG A 438 17.52 8.00 21.74
C ARG A 438 16.14 7.52 21.35
N TRP A 439 15.49 6.81 22.28
CA TRP A 439 14.11 6.38 22.13
C TRP A 439 13.30 6.61 23.40
N HIS A 440 12.02 6.89 23.22
CA HIS A 440 11.05 7.09 24.29
C HIS A 440 9.72 6.40 23.94
N LEU A 441 9.08 5.84 24.97
CA LEU A 441 7.66 5.51 24.95
C LEU A 441 6.94 6.64 25.68
N GLU A 442 6.14 7.42 24.98
CA GLU A 442 5.28 8.47 25.56
C GLU A 442 3.84 7.93 25.70
N GLY A 443 3.29 8.03 26.93
CA GLY A 443 1.98 7.44 27.20
C GLY A 443 1.97 5.93 27.07
N THR A 444 1.02 5.40 26.32
CA THR A 444 0.78 3.96 26.21
C THR A 444 1.32 3.31 24.93
N GLU A 445 1.56 4.11 23.87
CA GLU A 445 1.92 3.55 22.57
C GLU A 445 2.73 4.51 21.68
N ARG A 446 2.81 5.81 22.02
CA ARG A 446 3.54 6.74 21.16
C ARG A 446 5.04 6.44 21.17
N ALA A 447 5.58 6.16 19.99
CA ALA A 447 6.99 6.01 19.75
C ALA A 447 7.62 7.35 19.38
N VAL A 448 8.70 7.73 20.07
CA VAL A 448 9.54 8.87 19.71
C VAL A 448 10.96 8.37 19.62
N LEU A 449 11.55 8.47 18.44
CA LEU A 449 12.92 8.10 18.17
C LEU A 449 13.69 9.32 17.63
N GLU A 450 14.84 9.57 18.18
CA GLU A 450 15.83 10.50 17.62
C GLU A 450 16.94 9.64 17.04
N ILE A 451 17.05 9.62 15.73
CA ILE A 451 18.07 8.83 15.00
C ILE A 451 18.82 9.79 14.09
N ASP A 452 20.13 9.81 14.20
CA ASP A 452 21.04 10.69 13.45
C ASP A 452 20.65 12.19 13.57
N GLY A 453 20.17 12.58 14.75
CA GLY A 453 19.74 13.94 15.06
C GLY A 453 18.37 14.34 14.49
N VAL A 454 17.65 13.44 13.84
CA VAL A 454 16.30 13.67 13.33
C VAL A 454 15.27 13.02 14.26
N ARG A 455 14.32 13.86 14.76
CA ARG A 455 13.19 13.40 15.56
C ARG A 455 12.14 12.73 14.66
N ARG A 456 11.72 11.53 15.06
CA ARG A 456 10.68 10.75 14.40
C ARG A 456 9.60 10.37 15.39
N GLU A 457 8.36 10.47 14.96
CA GLU A 457 7.19 10.13 15.79
C GLU A 457 6.33 9.06 15.13
N GLY A 458 5.68 8.26 15.96
CA GLY A 458 4.78 7.20 15.51
C GLY A 458 4.26 6.39 16.68
N VAL A 459 4.18 5.07 16.49
CA VAL A 459 3.60 4.17 17.49
C VAL A 459 4.47 2.94 17.73
N PHE A 460 4.48 2.47 19.00
CA PHE A 460 4.82 1.10 19.35
C PHE A 460 3.54 0.27 19.35
N THR A 461 3.56 -0.87 18.67
CA THR A 461 2.42 -1.78 18.59
C THR A 461 2.87 -3.23 18.65
N LEU A 462 1.94 -4.16 18.59
CA LEU A 462 2.24 -5.57 18.39
C LEU A 462 1.94 -5.96 16.97
N GLY A 463 2.92 -6.58 16.32
CA GLY A 463 2.77 -7.19 15.01
C GLY A 463 3.04 -8.70 15.08
N ARG A 464 2.53 -9.45 14.13
CA ARG A 464 2.88 -10.85 13.93
C ARG A 464 3.86 -10.95 12.80
N HIS A 465 5.06 -11.39 13.09
CA HIS A 465 6.06 -11.63 12.07
C HIS A 465 5.54 -12.71 11.10
N GLU A 466 5.42 -12.39 9.84
CA GLU A 466 4.71 -13.21 8.86
C GLU A 466 5.30 -14.62 8.75
N GLU A 467 6.58 -14.74 8.48
CA GLU A 467 7.27 -16.01 8.30
C GLU A 467 7.55 -16.76 9.59
N LEU A 468 7.91 -16.04 10.66
CA LEU A 468 8.24 -16.67 11.94
C LEU A 468 7.00 -17.08 12.72
N GLY A 469 5.84 -16.51 12.37
CA GLY A 469 4.58 -16.81 13.02
C GLY A 469 4.47 -16.33 14.46
N GLU A 470 5.36 -15.46 14.91
CA GLU A 470 5.44 -15.00 16.30
C GLU A 470 4.96 -13.55 16.43
N TRP A 471 4.24 -13.28 17.52
CA TRP A 471 3.84 -11.94 17.91
C TRP A 471 4.99 -11.23 18.61
N THR A 472 5.34 -10.04 18.15
CA THR A 472 6.44 -9.26 18.68
C THR A 472 6.11 -7.78 18.75
N PRO A 473 6.72 -7.01 19.68
CA PRO A 473 6.67 -5.56 19.63
C PRO A 473 7.24 -5.03 18.31
N THR A 474 6.55 -4.06 17.74
CA THR A 474 6.97 -3.35 16.54
C THR A 474 6.89 -1.85 16.77
N PHE A 475 7.56 -1.07 15.95
CA PHE A 475 7.31 0.37 15.83
C PHE A 475 7.28 0.80 14.37
N THR A 476 6.55 1.87 14.13
CA THR A 476 6.57 2.62 12.89
C THR A 476 6.62 4.09 13.22
N VAL A 477 7.54 4.82 12.61
CA VAL A 477 7.75 6.25 12.87
C VAL A 477 8.03 7.00 11.59
N LEU A 478 7.67 8.28 11.54
CA LEU A 478 7.91 9.18 10.42
C LEU A 478 8.64 10.43 10.93
N GLY A 479 9.68 10.84 10.20
CA GLY A 479 10.46 12.04 10.48
C GLY A 479 10.05 13.25 9.65
N GLU A 480 10.50 14.43 10.10
CA GLU A 480 10.38 15.67 9.33
C GLU A 480 11.15 15.65 8.01
N ASP A 481 12.08 14.70 7.87
CA ASP A 481 12.82 14.42 6.65
C ASP A 481 12.03 13.58 5.62
N GLY A 482 10.76 13.27 5.89
CA GLY A 482 9.89 12.47 5.03
C GLY A 482 10.24 10.98 4.97
N ARG A 483 11.09 10.47 5.87
CA ARG A 483 11.53 9.07 5.92
C ARG A 483 10.74 8.30 6.97
N ALA A 484 10.08 7.23 6.56
CA ALA A 484 9.46 6.27 7.46
C ALA A 484 10.46 5.18 7.86
N LEU A 485 10.50 4.89 9.16
CA LEU A 485 11.31 3.80 9.72
C LEU A 485 10.38 2.78 10.38
N TRP A 486 10.67 1.51 10.15
CA TRP A 486 9.98 0.39 10.79
C TRP A 486 10.94 -0.40 11.66
N GLY A 487 10.45 -0.85 12.80
CA GLY A 487 11.18 -1.76 13.67
C GLY A 487 10.37 -2.97 14.05
N THR A 488 11.01 -4.14 14.09
CA THR A 488 10.47 -5.36 14.68
C THR A 488 11.46 -5.88 15.72
N LYS A 489 10.96 -6.21 16.92
CA LYS A 489 11.81 -6.78 17.96
C LYS A 489 12.18 -8.22 17.62
N GLU A 490 13.43 -8.58 17.81
CA GLU A 490 13.90 -9.95 17.57
C GLU A 490 13.19 -10.98 18.47
N VAL A 491 12.90 -12.15 17.91
CA VAL A 491 12.19 -13.27 18.51
C VAL A 491 13.04 -14.53 18.57
#